data_981615357cc6015fa0c7caf209c69f15
#
_entry.id   981615357cc6015fa0c7caf209c69f15
#
_cell.length_a   1.000
_cell.length_b   1.000
_cell.length_c   1.000
_cell.angle_alpha   90.00
_cell.angle_beta   90.00
_cell.angle_gamma   90.00
#
_symmetry.space_group_name_H-M   'P 1'
#
loop_
_entity.id
_entity.type
_entity.pdbx_description
1 polymer ?
#
loop_
_entity_poly.entity_id
_entity_poly.type
_entity_poly.pdbx_seq_one_letter_code
_entity_poly.pdbx_strand_id
1 'polypeptide(L)'
;MPTLNKRALEEYLRTRFGPEVTLLSFGVIGKSSSEGAHKQYGYGTPVKLTFRVGREVRSAVLETMKPGPFGHEHMADRAQAMLWDYESYGRLPRHVKALDVGAFTGRQKLFSVAEGREYFVLNQWTEGASYHEDLERLAKGRPLRPLDRQRTIALARYLAQIHARKKRDADLYRRRLRELIGHGECIMGLTDSYPERFGFITENLLRGIEEACNRWRWRLRGKSKRLSQVHGDFHPWNVLFQKGVDFAVLDRSRGEWGEPADDVTSMTVNYLFYSLCRWGRLQGPFEVLFRLFWEEYIAASGDEDVAVSAAPFFAFRGLVLASPVWYPDLPIGVRRTIFRFMDQVLAAPRFDPARVNEYCA
;
A
#
# COMPACT_ATOMS: atom_id res chain seq x y z
N MET A 1 -9.22 21.79 7.64
CA MET A 1 -10.38 21.84 6.74
C MET A 1 -10.24 23.03 5.81
N PRO A 2 -10.69 22.96 4.56
CA PRO A 2 -10.76 24.13 3.69
C PRO A 2 -11.67 25.18 4.31
N THR A 3 -11.29 26.46 4.20
CA THR A 3 -12.16 27.56 4.64
C THR A 3 -13.20 27.80 3.55
N LEU A 4 -14.48 27.63 3.91
CA LEU A 4 -15.58 27.90 2.98
C LEU A 4 -15.79 29.41 2.82
N ASN A 5 -15.89 29.88 1.58
CA ASN A 5 -16.26 31.25 1.30
C ASN A 5 -17.48 31.32 0.36
N LYS A 6 -18.27 32.37 0.53
CA LYS A 6 -19.54 32.54 -0.16
C LYS A 6 -19.40 32.47 -1.70
N ARG A 7 -18.38 33.14 -2.24
CA ARG A 7 -18.18 33.21 -3.69
C ARG A 7 -17.86 31.84 -4.31
N ALA A 8 -16.93 31.09 -3.69
CA ALA A 8 -16.57 29.76 -4.19
C ALA A 8 -17.73 28.76 -4.10
N LEU A 9 -18.54 28.83 -3.04
CA LEU A 9 -19.74 28.01 -2.92
C LEU A 9 -20.78 28.37 -3.97
N GLU A 10 -21.01 29.65 -4.22
CA GLU A 10 -21.96 30.10 -5.23
C GLU A 10 -21.51 29.76 -6.65
N GLU A 11 -20.22 29.94 -6.97
CA GLU A 11 -19.63 29.51 -8.25
C GLU A 11 -19.85 28.01 -8.49
N TYR A 12 -19.58 27.17 -7.48
CA TYR A 12 -19.81 25.72 -7.54
C TYR A 12 -21.28 25.37 -7.74
N LEU A 13 -22.18 25.99 -6.94
CA LEU A 13 -23.61 25.72 -7.06
C LEU A 13 -24.16 26.13 -8.45
N ARG A 14 -23.66 27.22 -9.05
CA ARG A 14 -24.00 27.60 -10.41
C ARG A 14 -23.55 26.57 -11.45
N THR A 15 -22.37 26.02 -11.29
CA THR A 15 -21.88 24.95 -12.18
C THR A 15 -22.78 23.70 -12.12
N ARG A 16 -23.29 23.37 -10.92
CA ARG A 16 -24.08 22.15 -10.70
C ARG A 16 -25.59 22.31 -10.96
N PHE A 17 -26.17 23.45 -10.63
CA PHE A 17 -27.61 23.67 -10.64
C PHE A 17 -28.08 24.78 -11.61
N GLY A 18 -27.16 25.39 -12.34
CA GLY A 18 -27.45 26.40 -13.36
C GLY A 18 -27.05 27.83 -12.98
N PRO A 19 -26.89 28.72 -13.98
CA PRO A 19 -26.31 30.07 -13.81
C PRO A 19 -27.16 30.99 -12.92
N GLU A 20 -28.46 30.74 -12.81
CA GLU A 20 -29.40 31.55 -12.00
C GLU A 20 -29.34 31.28 -10.50
N VAL A 21 -28.37 30.43 -10.04
CA VAL A 21 -28.23 30.10 -8.62
C VAL A 21 -27.70 31.27 -7.83
N THR A 22 -28.36 31.56 -6.70
CA THR A 22 -27.89 32.52 -5.71
C THR A 22 -27.80 31.84 -4.34
N LEU A 23 -26.64 31.86 -3.69
CA LEU A 23 -26.45 31.37 -2.31
C LEU A 23 -27.03 32.39 -1.33
N LEU A 24 -28.08 31.98 -0.60
CA LEU A 24 -28.74 32.81 0.38
C LEU A 24 -28.02 32.79 1.74
N SER A 25 -27.70 31.59 2.23
CA SER A 25 -26.98 31.43 3.49
C SER A 25 -26.20 30.12 3.54
N PHE A 26 -25.18 30.06 4.38
CA PHE A 26 -24.52 28.82 4.77
C PHE A 26 -24.05 28.87 6.22
N GLY A 27 -24.05 27.73 6.91
CA GLY A 27 -23.65 27.65 8.31
C GLY A 27 -23.50 26.22 8.81
N VAL A 28 -22.66 26.04 9.82
CA VAL A 28 -22.40 24.73 10.44
C VAL A 28 -23.62 24.24 11.17
N ILE A 29 -23.99 22.97 10.97
CA ILE A 29 -25.06 22.30 11.68
C ILE A 29 -24.50 21.70 12.99
N GLY A 30 -25.25 21.82 14.10
CA GLY A 30 -24.94 21.05 15.32
C GLY A 30 -23.89 21.65 16.26
N LYS A 31 -23.64 22.96 16.21
CA LYS A 31 -22.93 23.68 17.29
C LYS A 31 -23.82 24.03 18.47
N SER A 32 -24.80 23.22 18.83
CA SER A 32 -25.37 23.33 20.18
C SER A 32 -24.49 22.47 21.10
N SER A 33 -23.79 23.10 22.00
CA SER A 33 -23.19 22.48 23.17
C SER A 33 -24.30 21.87 24.01
N SER A 34 -24.74 20.66 23.68
CA SER A 34 -25.48 19.87 24.64
C SER A 34 -24.46 19.36 25.64
N GLU A 35 -24.33 20.06 26.77
CA GLU A 35 -23.74 19.50 27.96
C GLU A 35 -24.43 18.18 28.24
N GLY A 36 -23.67 17.05 28.10
CA GLY A 36 -24.19 15.70 28.28
C GLY A 36 -24.16 14.77 27.08
N ALA A 37 -23.71 15.20 25.89
CA ALA A 37 -23.56 14.28 24.77
C ALA A 37 -22.41 13.27 24.98
N HIS A 38 -22.75 11.99 25.13
CA HIS A 38 -21.75 10.91 25.30
C HIS A 38 -20.82 10.76 24.09
N LYS A 39 -21.25 11.17 22.88
CA LYS A 39 -20.43 11.10 21.67
C LYS A 39 -19.75 12.44 21.39
N GLN A 40 -18.45 12.52 21.69
CA GLN A 40 -17.65 13.72 21.49
C GLN A 40 -16.85 13.73 20.18
N TYR A 41 -16.72 12.58 19.48
CA TYR A 41 -15.95 12.44 18.25
C TYR A 41 -16.86 12.27 17.04
N GLY A 42 -16.59 13.07 15.99
CA GLY A 42 -17.24 12.97 14.67
C GLY A 42 -16.22 13.17 13.53
N TYR A 43 -16.41 12.46 12.44
CA TYR A 43 -15.49 12.50 11.29
C TYR A 43 -15.58 13.79 10.48
N GLY A 44 -16.70 14.51 10.53
CA GLY A 44 -16.94 15.67 9.70
C GLY A 44 -17.56 16.84 10.44
N THR A 45 -17.74 17.93 9.69
CA THR A 45 -18.50 19.11 10.13
C THR A 45 -19.49 19.42 9.01
N PRO A 46 -20.77 19.04 9.14
CA PRO A 46 -21.78 19.32 8.14
C PRO A 46 -22.11 20.81 8.09
N VAL A 47 -22.25 21.34 6.88
CA VAL A 47 -22.61 22.72 6.61
C VAL A 47 -23.90 22.77 5.82
N LYS A 48 -24.97 23.38 6.36
CA LYS A 48 -26.19 23.61 5.62
C LYS A 48 -25.95 24.75 4.64
N LEU A 49 -26.32 24.54 3.38
CA LEU A 49 -26.38 25.52 2.33
C LEU A 49 -27.85 25.79 2.02
N THR A 50 -28.27 27.06 1.96
CA THR A 50 -29.59 27.46 1.47
C THR A 50 -29.38 28.35 0.27
N PHE A 51 -29.95 27.94 -0.90
CA PHE A 51 -29.75 28.63 -2.16
C PHE A 51 -31.04 28.66 -2.97
N ARG A 52 -31.14 29.62 -3.90
CA ARG A 52 -32.27 29.81 -4.79
C ARG A 52 -31.89 29.39 -6.19
N VAL A 53 -32.78 28.65 -6.87
CA VAL A 53 -32.69 28.28 -8.29
C VAL A 53 -33.93 28.83 -8.95
N GLY A 54 -33.84 29.89 -9.76
CA GLY A 54 -35.00 30.59 -10.27
C GLY A 54 -35.89 31.12 -9.15
N ARG A 55 -37.13 30.58 -9.04
CA ARG A 55 -38.10 30.95 -7.98
C ARG A 55 -38.08 30.00 -6.77
N GLU A 56 -37.42 28.85 -6.90
CA GLU A 56 -37.40 27.81 -5.86
C GLU A 56 -36.25 28.01 -4.86
N VAL A 57 -36.53 27.92 -3.58
CA VAL A 57 -35.52 27.89 -2.51
C VAL A 57 -35.27 26.44 -2.12
N ARG A 58 -33.98 26.03 -2.19
CA ARG A 58 -33.49 24.67 -1.86
C ARG A 58 -32.50 24.73 -0.72
N SER A 59 -32.38 23.60 -0.02
CA SER A 59 -31.33 23.40 0.98
C SER A 59 -30.57 22.10 0.69
N ALA A 60 -29.26 22.14 0.94
CA ALA A 60 -28.39 20.97 0.86
C ALA A 60 -27.42 20.96 2.07
N VAL A 61 -26.81 19.82 2.31
CA VAL A 61 -25.75 19.69 3.31
C VAL A 61 -24.44 19.37 2.59
N LEU A 62 -23.43 20.22 2.81
CA LEU A 62 -22.08 19.96 2.36
C LEU A 62 -21.32 19.30 3.50
N GLU A 63 -20.85 18.09 3.25
CA GLU A 63 -20.10 17.31 4.22
C GLU A 63 -18.62 17.24 3.82
N THR A 64 -17.76 17.25 4.80
CA THR A 64 -16.32 17.05 4.65
C THR A 64 -15.81 16.16 5.76
N MET A 65 -14.79 15.37 5.48
CA MET A 65 -14.17 14.46 6.43
C MET A 65 -12.86 15.03 6.95
N LYS A 66 -12.63 14.97 8.27
CA LYS A 66 -11.39 15.39 8.91
C LYS A 66 -10.34 14.28 8.80
N PRO A 67 -9.04 14.61 8.68
CA PRO A 67 -7.98 13.66 8.97
C PRO A 67 -8.15 13.05 10.37
N GLY A 68 -7.97 11.75 10.48
CA GLY A 68 -8.11 11.06 11.76
C GLY A 68 -7.57 9.62 11.73
N PRO A 69 -7.29 9.02 12.90
CA PRO A 69 -6.57 7.76 13.02
C PRO A 69 -7.42 6.52 12.71
N PHE A 70 -8.64 6.70 12.27
CA PHE A 70 -9.60 5.61 11.99
C PHE A 70 -9.75 5.31 10.48
N GLY A 71 -8.63 5.36 9.73
CA GLY A 71 -8.62 5.09 8.31
C GLY A 71 -8.93 6.32 7.45
N HIS A 72 -8.77 7.54 7.98
CA HIS A 72 -9.03 8.81 7.28
C HIS A 72 -7.82 9.75 7.30
N GLU A 73 -6.62 9.21 7.56
CA GLU A 73 -5.40 9.99 7.69
C GLU A 73 -5.00 10.68 6.39
N HIS A 74 -5.07 9.96 5.27
CA HIS A 74 -4.71 10.49 3.95
C HIS A 74 -5.91 11.11 3.23
N MET A 75 -5.62 12.00 2.29
CA MET A 75 -6.64 12.57 1.42
C MET A 75 -7.34 11.48 0.59
N ALA A 76 -6.59 10.50 0.10
CA ALA A 76 -7.11 9.38 -0.68
C ALA A 76 -8.15 8.56 0.10
N ASP A 77 -7.93 8.30 1.39
CA ASP A 77 -8.90 7.58 2.23
C ASP A 77 -10.23 8.32 2.30
N ARG A 78 -10.15 9.64 2.48
CA ARG A 78 -11.34 10.49 2.58
C ARG A 78 -12.06 10.63 1.24
N ALA A 79 -11.30 10.66 0.14
CA ALA A 79 -11.87 10.66 -1.21
C ALA A 79 -12.64 9.36 -1.49
N GLN A 80 -12.05 8.21 -1.16
CA GLN A 80 -12.70 6.91 -1.27
C GLN A 80 -14.02 6.85 -0.48
N ALA A 81 -14.02 7.32 0.77
CA ALA A 81 -15.22 7.35 1.60
C ALA A 81 -16.32 8.22 0.99
N MET A 82 -15.98 9.43 0.50
CA MET A 82 -16.95 10.34 -0.13
C MET A 82 -17.51 9.79 -1.45
N LEU A 83 -16.70 9.10 -2.23
CA LEU A 83 -17.15 8.45 -3.47
C LEU A 83 -18.12 7.31 -3.16
N TRP A 84 -17.83 6.47 -2.15
CA TRP A 84 -18.73 5.42 -1.70
C TRP A 84 -20.06 5.98 -1.18
N ASP A 85 -20.02 7.06 -0.40
CA ASP A 85 -21.24 7.73 0.07
C ASP A 85 -22.09 8.18 -1.11
N TYR A 86 -21.49 8.82 -2.11
CA TYR A 86 -22.18 9.26 -3.31
C TYR A 86 -22.83 8.13 -4.09
N GLU A 87 -22.13 7.00 -4.26
CA GLU A 87 -22.67 5.82 -4.95
C GLU A 87 -23.75 5.08 -4.17
N SER A 88 -23.68 5.06 -2.85
CA SER A 88 -24.51 4.22 -2.00
C SER A 88 -25.78 4.89 -1.50
N TYR A 89 -25.78 6.20 -1.25
CA TYR A 89 -26.89 6.93 -0.61
C TYR A 89 -28.23 6.76 -1.35
N GLY A 90 -28.18 6.79 -2.66
CA GLY A 90 -29.40 6.64 -3.46
C GLY A 90 -29.96 5.20 -3.55
N ARG A 91 -29.24 4.20 -3.01
CA ARG A 91 -29.61 2.77 -3.10
C ARG A 91 -30.40 2.27 -1.91
N LEU A 92 -30.53 3.07 -0.85
CA LEU A 92 -31.31 2.69 0.34
C LEU A 92 -32.69 3.37 0.37
N PRO A 93 -33.77 2.65 0.70
CA PRO A 93 -35.07 3.25 0.95
C PRO A 93 -35.02 4.27 2.08
N ARG A 94 -35.68 5.41 1.91
CA ARG A 94 -35.74 6.51 2.91
C ARG A 94 -34.40 7.18 3.23
N HIS A 95 -33.31 6.87 2.51
CA HIS A 95 -32.05 7.57 2.68
C HIS A 95 -32.09 8.93 1.97
N VAL A 96 -31.34 9.90 2.49
CA VAL A 96 -31.11 11.17 1.80
C VAL A 96 -30.34 10.88 0.50
N LYS A 97 -30.61 11.64 -0.55
CA LYS A 97 -29.90 11.51 -1.82
C LYS A 97 -28.63 12.32 -1.78
N ALA A 98 -27.52 11.74 -2.20
CA ALA A 98 -26.33 12.50 -2.54
C ALA A 98 -26.59 13.27 -3.84
N LEU A 99 -26.45 14.58 -3.79
CA LEU A 99 -26.72 15.45 -4.95
C LEU A 99 -25.48 15.58 -5.85
N ASP A 100 -24.31 15.52 -5.26
CA ASP A 100 -23.03 15.65 -5.94
C ASP A 100 -21.88 15.13 -5.05
N VAL A 101 -20.74 14.81 -5.67
CA VAL A 101 -19.47 14.56 -5.03
C VAL A 101 -18.39 15.39 -5.71
N GLY A 102 -17.49 15.98 -4.93
CA GLY A 102 -16.52 16.90 -5.49
C GLY A 102 -15.26 17.05 -4.63
N ALA A 103 -14.36 17.89 -5.11
CA ALA A 103 -13.12 18.18 -4.41
C ALA A 103 -12.86 19.69 -4.28
N PHE A 104 -12.02 20.05 -3.30
CA PHE A 104 -11.50 21.40 -3.13
C PHE A 104 -10.14 21.52 -3.82
N THR A 105 -9.93 22.61 -4.54
CA THR A 105 -8.60 22.98 -5.05
C THR A 105 -7.76 23.60 -3.93
N GLY A 106 -6.44 23.70 -4.13
CA GLY A 106 -5.54 24.44 -3.21
C GLY A 106 -5.91 25.93 -3.07
N ARG A 107 -6.68 26.50 -4.01
CA ARG A 107 -7.24 27.86 -3.95
C ARG A 107 -8.66 27.90 -3.38
N GLN A 108 -9.09 26.86 -2.71
CA GLN A 108 -10.41 26.72 -2.06
C GLN A 108 -11.61 26.80 -3.03
N LYS A 109 -11.41 26.63 -4.33
CA LYS A 109 -12.51 26.41 -5.27
C LYS A 109 -13.01 24.98 -5.16
N LEU A 110 -14.29 24.78 -5.46
CA LEU A 110 -14.92 23.45 -5.50
C LEU A 110 -15.15 23.06 -6.97
N PHE A 111 -15.03 21.78 -7.25
CA PHE A 111 -15.41 21.19 -8.54
C PHE A 111 -16.04 19.82 -8.36
N SER A 112 -16.99 19.49 -9.22
CA SER A 112 -17.67 18.19 -9.22
C SER A 112 -16.79 17.14 -9.88
N VAL A 113 -16.87 15.91 -9.36
CA VAL A 113 -16.32 14.68 -9.97
C VAL A 113 -17.41 13.62 -10.16
N ALA A 114 -18.69 13.96 -9.98
CA ALA A 114 -19.83 13.05 -10.02
C ALA A 114 -20.05 12.38 -11.40
N GLU A 115 -19.55 12.96 -12.47
CA GLU A 115 -19.61 12.39 -13.84
C GLU A 115 -18.49 11.39 -14.10
N GLY A 116 -17.46 11.33 -13.23
CA GLY A 116 -16.36 10.36 -13.32
C GLY A 116 -16.88 8.93 -13.18
N ARG A 117 -16.37 8.04 -14.03
CA ARG A 117 -16.66 6.58 -13.97
C ARG A 117 -15.43 5.79 -13.58
N GLU A 118 -14.25 6.29 -13.98
CA GLU A 118 -12.96 5.69 -13.74
C GLU A 118 -11.93 6.80 -13.52
N TYR A 119 -10.92 6.51 -12.71
CA TYR A 119 -9.86 7.45 -12.39
C TYR A 119 -8.54 6.96 -12.98
N PHE A 120 -7.69 7.87 -13.41
CA PHE A 120 -6.39 7.55 -13.99
C PHE A 120 -5.31 8.46 -13.45
N VAL A 121 -4.06 7.98 -13.52
CA VAL A 121 -2.86 8.78 -13.34
C VAL A 121 -2.07 8.81 -14.65
N LEU A 122 -1.63 9.98 -15.06
CA LEU A 122 -0.77 10.16 -16.23
C LEU A 122 0.67 10.31 -15.77
N ASN A 123 1.49 9.31 -16.07
CA ASN A 123 2.90 9.27 -15.68
C ASN A 123 3.82 9.66 -16.84
N GLN A 124 5.01 10.15 -16.50
CA GLN A 124 6.07 10.37 -17.46
C GLN A 124 6.58 9.02 -17.99
N TRP A 125 6.77 8.92 -19.31
CA TRP A 125 7.44 7.77 -19.90
C TRP A 125 8.93 7.73 -19.52
N THR A 126 9.44 6.55 -19.21
CA THR A 126 10.85 6.32 -18.89
C THR A 126 11.35 5.11 -19.68
N GLU A 127 12.42 5.31 -20.45
CA GLU A 127 13.09 4.22 -21.16
C GLU A 127 13.92 3.37 -20.20
N GLY A 128 14.03 2.07 -20.48
CA GLY A 128 14.85 1.13 -19.71
C GLY A 128 14.43 -0.32 -19.91
N ALA A 129 15.30 -1.24 -19.50
CA ALA A 129 15.00 -2.68 -19.43
C ALA A 129 14.62 -3.05 -18.00
N SER A 130 13.54 -3.80 -17.84
CA SER A 130 13.10 -4.22 -16.52
C SER A 130 14.10 -5.18 -15.88
N TYR A 131 14.37 -5.00 -14.59
CA TYR A 131 15.35 -5.83 -13.86
C TYR A 131 14.97 -7.33 -13.84
N HIS A 132 13.70 -7.66 -13.96
CA HIS A 132 13.26 -9.05 -14.04
C HIS A 132 13.93 -9.77 -15.25
N GLU A 133 14.20 -9.08 -16.36
CA GLU A 133 14.86 -9.64 -17.53
C GLU A 133 16.28 -10.14 -17.23
N ASP A 134 17.03 -9.44 -16.36
CA ASP A 134 18.33 -9.93 -15.89
C ASP A 134 18.17 -11.22 -15.07
N LEU A 135 17.16 -11.29 -14.21
CA LEU A 135 16.89 -12.50 -13.42
C LEU A 135 16.45 -13.67 -14.30
N GLU A 136 15.59 -13.44 -15.29
CA GLU A 136 15.23 -14.46 -16.26
C GLU A 136 16.43 -14.97 -17.07
N ARG A 137 17.31 -14.07 -17.47
CA ARG A 137 18.55 -14.43 -18.17
C ARG A 137 19.40 -15.38 -17.32
N LEU A 138 19.53 -15.11 -16.02
CA LEU A 138 20.22 -15.98 -15.06
C LEU A 138 19.47 -17.30 -14.86
N ALA A 139 18.15 -17.27 -14.76
CA ALA A 139 17.31 -18.46 -14.68
C ALA A 139 17.45 -19.37 -15.89
N LYS A 140 17.65 -18.81 -17.09
CA LYS A 140 17.95 -19.54 -18.32
C LYS A 140 19.41 -20.08 -18.40
N GLY A 141 20.20 -19.94 -17.34
CA GLY A 141 21.56 -20.51 -17.23
C GLY A 141 22.66 -19.61 -17.80
N ARG A 142 22.39 -18.37 -18.10
CA ARG A 142 23.47 -17.45 -18.50
C ARG A 142 24.34 -17.10 -17.31
N PRO A 143 25.64 -16.87 -17.51
CA PRO A 143 26.57 -16.59 -16.42
C PRO A 143 26.26 -15.28 -15.70
N LEU A 144 26.58 -15.25 -14.41
CA LEU A 144 26.57 -14.03 -13.59
C LEU A 144 27.69 -13.09 -14.08
N ARG A 145 27.30 -11.88 -14.45
CA ARG A 145 28.19 -10.83 -14.96
C ARG A 145 28.61 -9.86 -13.85
N PRO A 146 29.73 -9.14 -13.98
CA PRO A 146 30.05 -8.07 -13.05
C PRO A 146 28.93 -7.01 -12.92
N LEU A 147 28.26 -6.69 -14.04
CA LEU A 147 27.15 -5.73 -14.05
C LEU A 147 25.96 -6.19 -13.18
N ASP A 148 25.64 -7.49 -13.14
CA ASP A 148 24.55 -8.01 -12.30
C ASP A 148 24.81 -7.75 -10.81
N ARG A 149 26.07 -7.92 -10.37
CA ARG A 149 26.49 -7.60 -9.00
C ARG A 149 26.42 -6.09 -8.75
N GLN A 150 26.93 -5.28 -9.68
CA GLN A 150 26.90 -3.82 -9.56
C GLN A 150 25.47 -3.28 -9.48
N ARG A 151 24.53 -3.83 -10.26
CA ARG A 151 23.10 -3.51 -10.20
C ARG A 151 22.50 -3.87 -8.83
N THR A 152 22.78 -5.06 -8.34
CA THR A 152 22.34 -5.49 -6.99
C THR A 152 22.84 -4.56 -5.90
N ILE A 153 24.12 -4.17 -5.93
CA ILE A 153 24.72 -3.20 -5.00
C ILE A 153 24.02 -1.84 -5.11
N ALA A 154 23.79 -1.36 -6.34
CA ALA A 154 23.12 -0.08 -6.57
C ALA A 154 21.69 -0.07 -5.98
N LEU A 155 20.94 -1.15 -6.15
CA LEU A 155 19.58 -1.29 -5.59
C LEU A 155 19.60 -1.33 -4.06
N ALA A 156 20.51 -2.08 -3.45
CA ALA A 156 20.63 -2.16 -2.00
C ALA A 156 21.00 -0.79 -1.38
N ARG A 157 21.96 -0.08 -1.99
CA ARG A 157 22.36 1.26 -1.56
C ARG A 157 21.27 2.30 -1.76
N TYR A 158 20.52 2.23 -2.85
CA TYR A 158 19.34 3.08 -3.06
C TYR A 158 18.31 2.91 -1.94
N LEU A 159 17.98 1.67 -1.56
CA LEU A 159 17.09 1.44 -0.43
C LEU A 159 17.68 1.99 0.88
N ALA A 160 18.96 1.75 1.16
CA ALA A 160 19.61 2.32 2.34
C ALA A 160 19.49 3.86 2.37
N GLN A 161 19.66 4.52 1.23
CA GLN A 161 19.53 5.97 1.08
C GLN A 161 18.12 6.48 1.38
N ILE A 162 17.09 5.89 0.77
CA ILE A 162 15.71 6.33 1.01
C ILE A 162 15.25 5.99 2.43
N HIS A 163 15.64 4.84 2.97
CA HIS A 163 15.32 4.40 4.33
C HIS A 163 16.01 5.23 5.43
N ALA A 164 17.08 5.95 5.11
CA ALA A 164 17.71 6.90 6.03
C ALA A 164 16.77 8.08 6.40
N ARG A 165 15.82 8.40 5.54
CA ARG A 165 14.78 9.38 5.84
C ARG A 165 13.76 8.80 6.81
N LYS A 166 13.73 9.31 8.04
CA LYS A 166 12.83 8.86 9.11
C LYS A 166 11.68 9.85 9.32
N LYS A 167 10.51 9.31 9.70
CA LYS A 167 9.36 10.12 10.12
C LYS A 167 8.99 9.75 11.56
N ARG A 168 8.73 10.76 12.40
CA ARG A 168 8.25 10.56 13.78
C ARG A 168 6.73 10.57 13.79
N ASP A 169 6.13 9.43 13.52
CA ASP A 169 4.68 9.26 13.46
C ASP A 169 4.32 7.81 13.85
N ALA A 170 4.07 7.62 15.13
CA ALA A 170 3.80 6.28 15.67
C ALA A 170 2.45 5.71 15.18
N ASP A 171 1.47 6.58 14.94
CA ASP A 171 0.15 6.15 14.48
C ASP A 171 0.20 5.72 13.01
N LEU A 172 0.96 6.44 12.18
CA LEU A 172 1.20 6.02 10.80
C LEU A 172 1.95 4.68 10.74
N TYR A 173 2.97 4.47 11.60
CA TYR A 173 3.68 3.19 11.65
C TYR A 173 2.73 2.04 12.02
N ARG A 174 1.87 2.23 13.03
CA ARG A 174 0.84 1.25 13.42
C ARG A 174 -0.16 1.00 12.31
N ARG A 175 -0.54 2.03 11.58
CA ARG A 175 -1.39 1.92 10.39
C ARG A 175 -0.74 1.06 9.31
N ARG A 176 0.54 1.29 8.97
CA ARG A 176 1.26 0.50 7.95
C ARG A 176 1.34 -0.98 8.33
N LEU A 177 1.57 -1.29 9.60
CA LEU A 177 1.53 -2.67 10.08
C LEU A 177 0.11 -3.28 10.04
N ARG A 178 -0.94 -2.49 10.26
CA ARG A 178 -2.33 -2.95 10.12
C ARG A 178 -2.67 -3.23 8.65
N GLU A 179 -2.23 -2.38 7.76
CA GLU A 179 -2.44 -2.55 6.32
C GLU A 179 -1.71 -3.78 5.77
N LEU A 180 -0.50 -4.07 6.24
CA LEU A 180 0.19 -5.33 5.91
C LEU A 180 -0.66 -6.57 6.22
N ILE A 181 -1.46 -6.53 7.29
CA ILE A 181 -2.32 -7.66 7.66
C ILE A 181 -3.67 -7.59 6.92
N GLY A 182 -4.38 -6.48 7.02
CA GLY A 182 -5.81 -6.40 6.70
C GLY A 182 -6.16 -5.67 5.40
N HIS A 183 -5.20 -5.19 4.61
CA HIS A 183 -5.50 -4.59 3.31
C HIS A 183 -5.79 -5.67 2.26
N GLY A 184 -6.71 -5.39 1.32
CA GLY A 184 -7.11 -6.34 0.28
C GLY A 184 -6.01 -6.79 -0.66
N GLU A 185 -4.91 -6.05 -0.79
CA GLU A 185 -3.73 -6.45 -1.56
C GLU A 185 -2.63 -7.09 -0.70
N CYS A 186 -2.85 -7.27 0.60
CA CYS A 186 -1.87 -7.79 1.55
C CYS A 186 -2.33 -9.15 2.12
N ILE A 187 -1.88 -9.52 3.33
CA ILE A 187 -1.99 -10.89 3.83
C ILE A 187 -3.43 -11.42 3.79
N MET A 188 -4.41 -10.74 4.41
CA MET A 188 -5.79 -11.21 4.41
C MET A 188 -6.41 -11.24 3.00
N GLY A 189 -6.25 -10.18 2.21
CA GLY A 189 -6.79 -10.19 0.85
C GLY A 189 -6.14 -11.23 -0.07
N LEU A 190 -4.88 -11.59 0.17
CA LEU A 190 -4.22 -12.69 -0.53
C LEU A 190 -4.77 -14.04 -0.09
N THR A 191 -4.91 -14.29 1.23
CA THR A 191 -5.48 -15.54 1.74
C THR A 191 -6.91 -15.75 1.28
N ASP A 192 -7.74 -14.69 1.23
CA ASP A 192 -9.09 -14.72 0.67
C ASP A 192 -9.11 -15.07 -0.83
N SER A 193 -8.04 -14.76 -1.57
CA SER A 193 -7.93 -15.04 -3.01
C SER A 193 -7.57 -16.49 -3.35
N TYR A 194 -7.12 -17.28 -2.37
CA TYR A 194 -6.80 -18.69 -2.57
C TYR A 194 -8.08 -19.51 -2.74
N PRO A 195 -8.11 -20.48 -3.67
CA PRO A 195 -9.24 -21.42 -3.77
C PRO A 195 -9.42 -22.22 -2.47
N GLU A 196 -10.65 -22.52 -2.11
CA GLU A 196 -10.99 -23.30 -0.90
C GLU A 196 -10.17 -24.61 -0.78
N ARG A 197 -9.81 -25.22 -1.91
CA ARG A 197 -8.97 -26.42 -2.00
C ARG A 197 -7.95 -26.27 -3.12
N PHE A 198 -6.69 -26.21 -2.76
CA PHE A 198 -5.61 -26.17 -3.74
C PHE A 198 -4.43 -27.04 -3.29
N GLY A 199 -4.47 -28.31 -3.66
CA GLY A 199 -3.43 -29.26 -3.30
C GLY A 199 -3.25 -29.43 -1.78
N PHE A 200 -2.08 -29.06 -1.26
CA PHE A 200 -1.79 -29.09 0.19
C PHE A 200 -2.22 -27.81 0.92
N ILE A 201 -2.61 -26.76 0.21
CA ILE A 201 -2.99 -25.48 0.79
C ILE A 201 -4.43 -25.61 1.30
N THR A 202 -4.60 -25.49 2.59
CA THR A 202 -5.88 -25.61 3.29
C THR A 202 -6.20 -24.32 4.02
N GLU A 203 -7.46 -24.11 4.34
CA GLU A 203 -7.91 -22.98 5.17
C GLU A 203 -7.14 -22.91 6.50
N ASN A 204 -6.90 -24.04 7.15
CA ASN A 204 -6.12 -24.09 8.40
C ASN A 204 -4.68 -23.59 8.23
N LEU A 205 -4.05 -23.90 7.09
CA LEU A 205 -2.69 -23.44 6.79
C LEU A 205 -2.69 -21.92 6.57
N LEU A 206 -3.63 -21.39 5.78
CA LEU A 206 -3.76 -19.96 5.54
C LEU A 206 -4.06 -19.19 6.82
N ARG A 207 -5.01 -19.68 7.63
CA ARG A 207 -5.33 -19.12 8.94
C ARG A 207 -4.11 -19.09 9.86
N GLY A 208 -3.31 -20.16 9.89
CA GLY A 208 -2.08 -20.21 10.67
C GLY A 208 -1.07 -19.13 10.30
N ILE A 209 -0.96 -18.80 9.00
CA ILE A 209 -0.11 -17.71 8.51
C ILE A 209 -0.64 -16.35 8.98
N GLU A 210 -1.95 -16.10 8.87
CA GLU A 210 -2.57 -14.85 9.35
C GLU A 210 -2.35 -14.65 10.86
N GLU A 211 -2.59 -15.69 11.65
CA GLU A 211 -2.38 -15.66 13.09
C GLU A 211 -0.92 -15.35 13.45
N ALA A 212 0.03 -15.99 12.75
CA ALA A 212 1.45 -15.74 12.95
C ALA A 212 1.81 -14.29 12.57
N CYS A 213 1.32 -13.79 11.43
CA CYS A 213 1.52 -12.42 11.00
C CYS A 213 0.88 -11.40 11.97
N ASN A 214 -0.29 -11.72 12.54
CA ASN A 214 -0.90 -10.85 13.56
C ASN A 214 -0.06 -10.82 14.86
N ARG A 215 0.55 -11.93 15.28
CA ARG A 215 1.53 -11.95 16.39
C ARG A 215 2.72 -11.04 16.07
N TRP A 216 3.25 -11.08 14.84
CA TRP A 216 4.33 -10.19 14.39
C TRP A 216 3.92 -8.72 14.40
N ARG A 217 2.71 -8.39 13.99
CA ARG A 217 2.18 -7.02 14.08
C ARG A 217 2.27 -6.47 15.51
N TRP A 218 1.94 -7.27 16.51
CA TRP A 218 2.04 -6.87 17.92
C TRP A 218 3.50 -6.71 18.37
N ARG A 219 4.41 -7.58 17.94
CA ARG A 219 5.86 -7.45 18.23
C ARG A 219 6.45 -6.17 17.63
N LEU A 220 6.07 -5.83 16.44
CA LEU A 220 6.60 -4.67 15.73
C LEU A 220 5.95 -3.34 16.14
N ARG A 221 4.73 -3.35 16.71
CA ARG A 221 3.93 -2.16 17.00
C ARG A 221 4.67 -1.07 17.79
N GLY A 222 5.57 -1.45 18.68
CA GLY A 222 6.39 -0.52 19.48
C GLY A 222 7.60 0.07 18.76
N LYS A 223 7.96 -0.43 17.58
CA LYS A 223 9.17 -0.06 16.84
C LYS A 223 8.96 1.16 15.91
N SER A 224 8.13 2.13 16.29
CA SER A 224 7.74 3.27 15.43
C SER A 224 8.91 4.16 14.98
N LYS A 225 10.07 4.11 15.64
CA LYS A 225 11.30 4.78 15.20
C LYS A 225 11.82 4.25 13.85
N ARG A 226 11.36 3.08 13.44
CA ARG A 226 11.72 2.46 12.16
C ARG A 226 10.95 3.04 10.98
N LEU A 227 9.89 3.83 11.20
CA LEU A 227 9.12 4.44 10.11
C LEU A 227 10.04 5.27 9.21
N SER A 228 10.21 4.78 7.99
CA SER A 228 11.15 5.32 6.99
C SER A 228 10.43 5.62 5.69
N GLN A 229 11.04 6.46 4.87
CA GLN A 229 10.63 6.57 3.48
C GLN A 229 10.87 5.22 2.79
N VAL A 230 9.85 4.67 2.14
CA VAL A 230 9.92 3.38 1.43
C VAL A 230 9.40 3.53 0.00
N HIS A 231 9.72 2.57 -0.84
CA HIS A 231 9.02 2.38 -2.10
C HIS A 231 7.66 1.71 -1.86
N GLY A 232 7.63 0.67 -1.01
CA GLY A 232 6.44 -0.09 -0.61
C GLY A 232 6.08 -1.24 -1.54
N ASP A 233 6.71 -1.32 -2.73
CA ASP A 233 6.55 -2.43 -3.67
C ASP A 233 7.81 -2.61 -4.53
N PHE A 234 8.98 -2.70 -3.88
CA PHE A 234 10.29 -2.71 -4.52
C PHE A 234 10.67 -4.10 -5.03
N HIS A 235 10.10 -4.51 -6.15
CA HIS A 235 10.38 -5.79 -6.79
C HIS A 235 10.95 -5.61 -8.21
N PRO A 236 11.52 -6.66 -8.84
CA PRO A 236 12.26 -6.54 -10.11
C PRO A 236 11.49 -5.93 -11.28
N TRP A 237 10.16 -6.08 -11.34
CA TRP A 237 9.33 -5.49 -12.41
C TRP A 237 9.13 -3.97 -12.24
N ASN A 238 9.33 -3.45 -11.02
CA ASN A 238 9.23 -2.02 -10.72
C ASN A 238 10.57 -1.28 -10.80
N VAL A 239 11.60 -1.91 -11.36
CA VAL A 239 12.92 -1.31 -11.57
C VAL A 239 13.28 -1.37 -13.05
N LEU A 240 13.55 -0.21 -13.67
CA LEU A 240 14.01 -0.10 -15.05
C LEU A 240 15.46 0.35 -15.08
N PHE A 241 16.37 -0.53 -15.50
CA PHE A 241 17.77 -0.16 -15.75
C PHE A 241 17.90 0.51 -17.11
N GLN A 242 18.57 1.66 -17.14
CA GLN A 242 18.87 2.42 -18.34
C GLN A 242 20.28 2.05 -18.84
N LYS A 243 21.30 2.78 -18.44
CA LYS A 243 22.67 2.49 -18.79
C LYS A 243 23.48 2.06 -17.56
N GLY A 244 24.14 0.90 -17.66
CA GLY A 244 24.96 0.39 -16.56
C GLY A 244 24.15 0.13 -15.28
N VAL A 245 24.43 0.89 -14.25
CA VAL A 245 23.75 0.83 -12.94
C VAL A 245 22.71 1.94 -12.72
N ASP A 246 22.52 2.80 -13.71
CA ASP A 246 21.50 3.84 -13.65
C ASP A 246 20.11 3.24 -13.84
N PHE A 247 19.14 3.67 -13.01
CA PHE A 247 17.79 3.10 -13.03
C PHE A 247 16.73 4.10 -12.58
N ALA A 248 15.51 3.83 -12.99
CA ALA A 248 14.30 4.44 -12.49
C ALA A 248 13.45 3.40 -11.75
N VAL A 249 12.64 3.86 -10.78
CA VAL A 249 11.66 3.03 -10.09
C VAL A 249 10.25 3.42 -10.51
N LEU A 250 9.35 2.43 -10.56
CA LEU A 250 7.97 2.54 -10.99
C LEU A 250 7.04 2.16 -9.85
N ASP A 251 5.79 2.57 -9.95
CA ASP A 251 4.68 2.12 -9.11
C ASP A 251 4.93 2.20 -7.58
N ARG A 252 4.55 3.34 -7.01
CA ARG A 252 4.62 3.60 -5.58
C ARG A 252 3.22 3.70 -4.98
N SER A 253 2.41 2.68 -5.18
CA SER A 253 0.98 2.67 -4.87
C SER A 253 0.65 2.56 -3.37
N ARG A 254 1.58 2.03 -2.55
CA ARG A 254 1.33 1.74 -1.11
C ARG A 254 1.71 2.87 -0.15
N GLY A 255 1.94 4.07 -0.66
CA GLY A 255 2.34 5.23 0.14
C GLY A 255 3.84 5.34 0.36
N GLU A 256 4.26 6.46 0.92
CA GLU A 256 5.67 6.85 0.97
C GLU A 256 6.41 6.50 2.27
N TRP A 257 5.69 6.06 3.31
CA TRP A 257 6.24 5.77 4.62
C TRP A 257 5.86 4.37 5.08
N GLY A 258 6.84 3.59 5.53
CA GLY A 258 6.63 2.21 5.96
C GLY A 258 7.82 1.63 6.72
N GLU A 259 7.81 0.31 6.87
CA GLU A 259 8.91 -0.47 7.45
C GLU A 259 9.94 -0.81 6.37
N PRO A 260 11.22 -0.51 6.54
CA PRO A 260 12.28 -0.87 5.58
C PRO A 260 12.29 -2.33 5.13
N ALA A 261 11.88 -3.23 6.02
CA ALA A 261 11.82 -4.66 5.72
C ALA A 261 10.88 -5.00 4.54
N ASP A 262 9.85 -4.17 4.25
CA ASP A 262 8.97 -4.38 3.10
C ASP A 262 9.75 -4.37 1.78
N ASP A 263 10.54 -3.32 1.56
CA ASP A 263 11.31 -3.18 0.31
C ASP A 263 12.43 -4.22 0.19
N VAL A 264 13.17 -4.47 1.29
CA VAL A 264 14.27 -5.45 1.30
C VAL A 264 13.76 -6.86 1.02
N THR A 265 12.66 -7.26 1.63
CA THR A 265 12.08 -8.59 1.41
C THR A 265 11.44 -8.70 0.04
N SER A 266 10.80 -7.64 -0.46
CA SER A 266 10.19 -7.60 -1.78
C SER A 266 11.20 -7.86 -2.90
N MET A 267 12.39 -7.28 -2.80
CA MET A 267 13.46 -7.56 -3.77
C MET A 267 14.05 -8.95 -3.57
N THR A 268 14.46 -9.28 -2.34
CA THR A 268 15.27 -10.47 -2.09
C THR A 268 14.51 -11.79 -2.21
N VAL A 269 13.21 -11.79 -1.92
CA VAL A 269 12.36 -12.97 -2.14
C VAL A 269 12.32 -13.39 -3.61
N ASN A 270 12.48 -12.45 -4.54
CA ASN A 270 12.53 -12.78 -5.97
C ASN A 270 13.82 -13.53 -6.35
N TYR A 271 14.98 -13.22 -5.76
CA TYR A 271 16.17 -14.05 -5.96
C TYR A 271 15.96 -15.48 -5.46
N LEU A 272 15.32 -15.64 -4.29
CA LEU A 272 14.92 -16.95 -3.79
C LEU A 272 13.97 -17.64 -4.75
N PHE A 273 12.92 -16.97 -5.19
CA PHE A 273 11.88 -17.52 -6.07
C PHE A 273 12.45 -18.06 -7.37
N TYR A 274 13.26 -17.28 -8.09
CA TYR A 274 13.90 -17.74 -9.34
C TYR A 274 14.82 -18.93 -9.08
N SER A 275 15.52 -18.96 -7.94
CA SER A 275 16.36 -20.09 -7.56
C SER A 275 15.56 -21.34 -7.24
N LEU A 276 14.45 -21.20 -6.51
CA LEU A 276 13.54 -22.32 -6.20
C LEU A 276 12.91 -22.91 -7.46
N CYS A 277 12.47 -22.07 -8.39
CA CYS A 277 11.92 -22.53 -9.67
C CYS A 277 12.92 -23.37 -10.48
N ARG A 278 14.20 -23.05 -10.38
CA ARG A 278 15.23 -23.72 -11.16
C ARG A 278 15.84 -24.93 -10.46
N TRP A 279 16.10 -24.85 -9.15
CA TRP A 279 16.89 -25.85 -8.43
C TRP A 279 16.22 -26.38 -7.15
N GLY A 280 15.07 -25.86 -6.78
CA GLY A 280 14.38 -26.24 -5.53
C GLY A 280 15.04 -25.72 -4.26
N ARG A 281 16.12 -24.93 -4.35
CA ARG A 281 16.86 -24.33 -3.24
C ARG A 281 17.56 -23.06 -3.66
N LEU A 282 17.97 -22.23 -2.71
CA LEU A 282 18.78 -21.05 -3.00
C LEU A 282 20.21 -21.49 -3.34
N GLN A 283 20.66 -21.25 -4.57
CA GLN A 283 22.02 -21.56 -5.00
C GLN A 283 22.45 -20.77 -6.25
N GLY A 284 23.74 -20.90 -6.58
CA GLY A 284 24.32 -20.34 -7.81
C GLY A 284 24.25 -18.80 -7.85
N PRO A 285 23.95 -18.20 -9.01
CA PRO A 285 23.93 -16.76 -9.18
C PRO A 285 22.93 -16.05 -8.24
N PHE A 286 21.79 -16.66 -7.97
CA PHE A 286 20.77 -16.06 -7.12
C PHE A 286 21.18 -16.07 -5.65
N GLU A 287 21.90 -17.07 -5.16
CA GLU A 287 22.47 -17.05 -3.81
C GLU A 287 23.47 -15.92 -3.66
N VAL A 288 24.34 -15.74 -4.67
CA VAL A 288 25.30 -14.63 -4.67
C VAL A 288 24.59 -13.28 -4.61
N LEU A 289 23.57 -13.05 -5.44
CA LEU A 289 22.82 -11.80 -5.46
C LEU A 289 22.04 -11.57 -4.17
N PHE A 290 21.44 -12.63 -3.62
CA PHE A 290 20.69 -12.58 -2.37
C PHE A 290 21.57 -12.15 -1.20
N ARG A 291 22.72 -12.82 -1.01
CA ARG A 291 23.69 -12.51 0.05
C ARG A 291 24.26 -11.10 -0.13
N LEU A 292 24.72 -10.77 -1.34
CA LEU A 292 25.27 -9.47 -1.67
C LEU A 292 24.27 -8.33 -1.38
N PHE A 293 22.98 -8.52 -1.68
CA PHE A 293 21.95 -7.50 -1.41
C PHE A 293 21.82 -7.23 0.11
N TRP A 294 21.73 -8.29 0.93
CA TRP A 294 21.61 -8.16 2.37
C TRP A 294 22.86 -7.54 3.00
N GLU A 295 24.03 -8.00 2.60
CA GLU A 295 25.32 -7.48 3.07
C GLU A 295 25.47 -5.99 2.76
N GLU A 296 25.25 -5.61 1.50
CA GLU A 296 25.36 -4.20 1.07
C GLU A 296 24.29 -3.31 1.72
N TYR A 297 23.07 -3.79 1.84
CA TYR A 297 22.02 -3.02 2.51
C TYR A 297 22.36 -2.75 3.98
N ILE A 298 22.76 -3.77 4.72
CA ILE A 298 23.12 -3.63 6.14
C ILE A 298 24.37 -2.74 6.28
N ALA A 299 25.39 -2.96 5.45
CA ALA A 299 26.61 -2.15 5.48
C ALA A 299 26.34 -0.66 5.18
N ALA A 300 25.47 -0.37 4.21
CA ALA A 300 25.16 1.00 3.82
C ALA A 300 24.19 1.72 4.77
N SER A 301 23.23 0.98 5.38
CA SER A 301 22.19 1.56 6.25
C SER A 301 22.54 1.53 7.75
N GLY A 302 23.39 0.59 8.18
CA GLY A 302 23.58 0.26 9.59
C GLY A 302 22.37 -0.35 10.27
N ASP A 303 21.33 -0.73 9.51
CA ASP A 303 20.04 -1.24 10.05
C ASP A 303 20.06 -2.77 10.15
N GLU A 304 20.67 -3.31 11.19
CA GLU A 304 20.61 -4.74 11.46
C GLU A 304 19.21 -5.23 11.91
N ASP A 305 18.38 -4.33 12.41
CA ASP A 305 17.01 -4.62 12.88
C ASP A 305 16.04 -4.93 11.72
N VAL A 306 16.42 -4.66 10.47
CA VAL A 306 15.66 -5.05 9.28
C VAL A 306 15.41 -6.56 9.26
N ALA A 307 16.40 -7.36 9.66
CA ALA A 307 16.30 -8.82 9.77
C ALA A 307 15.33 -9.27 10.86
N VAL A 308 15.17 -8.49 11.94
CA VAL A 308 14.17 -8.75 13.00
C VAL A 308 12.75 -8.48 12.51
N SER A 309 12.58 -7.53 11.58
CA SER A 309 11.26 -7.12 11.09
C SER A 309 10.82 -7.89 9.83
N ALA A 310 11.70 -8.65 9.18
CA ALA A 310 11.51 -9.23 7.85
C ALA A 310 10.38 -10.29 7.74
N ALA A 311 10.15 -11.05 8.80
CA ALA A 311 9.30 -12.24 8.76
C ALA A 311 7.90 -12.03 8.17
N PRO A 312 7.05 -11.11 8.65
CA PRO A 312 5.70 -10.92 8.12
C PRO A 312 5.70 -10.35 6.70
N PHE A 313 6.74 -9.63 6.28
CA PHE A 313 6.89 -9.14 4.92
C PHE A 313 7.29 -10.27 3.96
N PHE A 314 8.15 -11.19 4.38
CA PHE A 314 8.39 -12.41 3.60
C PHE A 314 7.14 -13.27 3.46
N ALA A 315 6.31 -13.38 4.51
CA ALA A 315 5.04 -14.09 4.41
C ALA A 315 4.09 -13.43 3.40
N PHE A 316 3.97 -12.11 3.44
CA PHE A 316 3.19 -11.36 2.47
C PHE A 316 3.65 -11.65 1.03
N ARG A 317 4.94 -11.49 0.75
CA ARG A 317 5.49 -11.72 -0.60
C ARG A 317 5.45 -13.20 -1.00
N GLY A 318 5.63 -14.10 -0.05
CA GLY A 318 5.50 -15.54 -0.27
C GLY A 318 4.08 -15.95 -0.68
N LEU A 319 3.05 -15.36 -0.07
CA LEU A 319 1.66 -15.57 -0.47
C LEU A 319 1.39 -15.13 -1.91
N VAL A 320 1.96 -13.99 -2.37
CA VAL A 320 1.87 -13.57 -3.78
C VAL A 320 2.53 -14.60 -4.69
N LEU A 321 3.78 -14.97 -4.41
CA LEU A 321 4.57 -15.87 -5.26
C LEU A 321 4.00 -17.29 -5.29
N ALA A 322 3.37 -17.75 -4.22
CA ALA A 322 2.72 -19.05 -4.17
C ALA A 322 1.26 -19.03 -4.63
N SER A 323 0.69 -17.87 -4.96
CA SER A 323 -0.71 -17.77 -5.37
C SER A 323 -0.97 -18.44 -6.71
N PRO A 324 -2.01 -19.29 -6.82
CA PRO A 324 -2.41 -19.85 -8.11
C PRO A 324 -3.06 -18.83 -9.03
N VAL A 325 -3.51 -17.70 -8.51
CA VAL A 325 -4.05 -16.57 -9.30
C VAL A 325 -2.92 -15.84 -10.02
N TRP A 326 -1.82 -15.55 -9.31
CA TRP A 326 -0.68 -14.80 -9.87
C TRP A 326 0.27 -15.70 -10.67
N TYR A 327 0.45 -16.95 -10.23
CA TYR A 327 1.37 -17.92 -10.83
C TYR A 327 0.67 -19.27 -11.04
N PRO A 328 -0.29 -19.38 -11.99
CA PRO A 328 -1.10 -20.59 -12.18
C PRO A 328 -0.24 -21.82 -12.48
N ASP A 329 0.82 -21.67 -13.25
CA ASP A 329 1.67 -22.78 -13.73
C ASP A 329 2.85 -23.09 -12.78
N LEU A 330 2.93 -22.44 -11.61
CA LEU A 330 4.02 -22.72 -10.66
C LEU A 330 3.94 -24.16 -10.15
N PRO A 331 5.04 -24.95 -10.23
CA PRO A 331 5.04 -26.32 -9.75
C PRO A 331 4.67 -26.44 -8.25
N ILE A 332 3.87 -27.43 -7.90
CA ILE A 332 3.37 -27.65 -6.55
C ILE A 332 4.52 -27.84 -5.52
N GLY A 333 5.63 -28.44 -5.93
CA GLY A 333 6.83 -28.58 -5.10
C GLY A 333 7.44 -27.23 -4.72
N VAL A 334 7.52 -26.29 -5.66
CA VAL A 334 8.02 -24.94 -5.40
C VAL A 334 7.08 -24.20 -4.46
N ARG A 335 5.75 -24.30 -4.66
CA ARG A 335 4.76 -23.73 -3.74
C ARG A 335 4.95 -24.27 -2.32
N ARG A 336 5.14 -25.57 -2.18
CA ARG A 336 5.36 -26.22 -0.88
C ARG A 336 6.61 -25.68 -0.19
N THR A 337 7.69 -25.48 -0.92
CA THR A 337 8.92 -24.88 -0.38
C THR A 337 8.70 -23.43 0.03
N ILE A 338 7.94 -22.63 -0.72
CA ILE A 338 7.61 -21.24 -0.35
C ILE A 338 6.76 -21.23 0.95
N PHE A 339 5.75 -22.09 1.08
CA PHE A 339 4.95 -22.17 2.30
C PHE A 339 5.77 -22.59 3.51
N ARG A 340 6.69 -23.56 3.33
CA ARG A 340 7.61 -23.95 4.39
C ARG A 340 8.55 -22.82 4.79
N PHE A 341 9.11 -22.12 3.81
CA PHE A 341 9.91 -20.92 4.07
C PHE A 341 9.15 -19.89 4.90
N MET A 342 7.90 -19.57 4.52
CA MET A 342 7.07 -18.63 5.28
C MET A 342 6.85 -19.09 6.72
N ASP A 343 6.50 -20.36 6.93
CA ASP A 343 6.25 -20.91 8.26
C ASP A 343 7.51 -20.84 9.15
N GLN A 344 8.65 -21.26 8.63
CA GLN A 344 9.92 -21.26 9.35
C GLN A 344 10.41 -19.84 9.68
N VAL A 345 10.27 -18.90 8.75
CA VAL A 345 10.66 -17.51 8.97
C VAL A 345 9.73 -16.82 9.98
N LEU A 346 8.42 -17.11 9.95
CA LEU A 346 7.46 -16.58 10.93
C LEU A 346 7.70 -17.14 12.33
N ALA A 347 8.19 -18.38 12.45
CA ALA A 347 8.54 -19.02 13.74
C ALA A 347 9.87 -18.50 14.30
N ALA A 348 10.79 -18.05 13.46
CA ALA A 348 12.10 -17.57 13.89
C ALA A 348 12.02 -16.22 14.60
N PRO A 349 12.81 -15.98 15.66
CA PRO A 349 12.84 -14.67 16.33
C PRO A 349 13.46 -13.54 15.47
N ARG A 350 14.33 -13.92 14.54
CA ARG A 350 15.03 -13.04 13.59
C ARG A 350 15.31 -13.87 12.33
N PHE A 351 15.16 -13.25 11.17
CA PHE A 351 15.59 -13.83 9.90
C PHE A 351 17.12 -13.79 9.79
N ASP A 352 17.73 -14.89 9.36
CA ASP A 352 19.16 -14.97 9.08
C ASP A 352 19.38 -15.21 7.58
N PRO A 353 19.89 -14.21 6.83
CA PRO A 353 20.13 -14.36 5.40
C PRO A 353 21.13 -15.47 5.04
N ALA A 354 21.99 -15.90 5.97
CA ALA A 354 22.91 -17.00 5.73
C ALA A 354 22.25 -18.38 5.79
N ARG A 355 21.07 -18.48 6.44
CA ARG A 355 20.37 -19.73 6.72
C ARG A 355 19.13 -19.97 5.82
N VAL A 356 19.00 -19.27 4.69
CA VAL A 356 17.79 -19.32 3.84
C VAL A 356 17.41 -20.76 3.46
N ASN A 357 18.38 -21.61 3.13
CA ASN A 357 18.11 -22.99 2.75
C ASN A 357 17.57 -23.85 3.92
N GLU A 358 17.87 -23.51 5.17
CA GLU A 358 17.30 -24.17 6.33
C GLU A 358 15.81 -23.85 6.49
N TYR A 359 15.41 -22.60 6.21
CA TYR A 359 13.99 -22.23 6.19
C TYR A 359 13.20 -22.88 5.03
N CYS A 360 13.88 -23.34 3.98
CA CYS A 360 13.28 -24.05 2.85
C CYS A 360 13.24 -25.57 3.03
N ALA A 361 13.97 -26.12 3.99
CA ALA A 361 14.20 -27.57 4.16
C ALA A 361 13.02 -28.37 4.75
#